data_64db8a9a532fc94fc0fee503c3e42f7d
#
_entry.id   64db8a9a532fc94fc0fee503c3e42f7d
#
_cell.length_a   1.000
_cell.length_b   1.000
_cell.length_c   1.000
_cell.angle_alpha   90.00
_cell.angle_beta   90.00
_cell.angle_gamma   90.00
#
_symmetry.space_group_name_H-M   'P 1'
#
loop_
_entity.id
_entity.type
_entity.pdbx_description
1 polymer ?
#
loop_
_entity_poly.entity_id
_entity_poly.type
_entity_poly.pdbx_seq_one_letter_code
_entity_poly.pdbx_strand_id
1 'polypeptide(L)'
;MTVGHDANEEKKNREGSTLSARDAQLWELLVQAHLEGRCLSGETLAQTLHMTRANVCKRMHALRAQGVPISGKTHQGYTLNSAYDYLCASDLRAHLHGAASGFSLQVLPRCDSTNNVLKEAAHNGAPHGTVVLAEEQGTGRGRLGRSFFSPPGGVYVSLLLRPQISAQRITGITQATAVAAAQVVERFGGRKTQIKWVNDLYIEEKKCAGILTEAGMDVESGGVEWVIIGIGVNCFPPQGGFPAPLDQTATAVWETPQMQRNALAAALINEIAEQVLQLEQKNGSYDVYLEEYRRRSYLTGRPVRVYAAQPYDAICMGIDENGGLVVRCENGESKTVIAGDVSVRATENEKAQDR
;
A
#
# COMPACT_ATOMS: atom_id res chain seq x y z
N MET A 1 -40.34 23.35 -11.24
CA MET A 1 -39.92 23.48 -9.86
C MET A 1 -39.52 22.09 -9.40
N THR A 2 -38.39 21.79 -9.17
CA THR A 2 -37.22 22.04 -8.42
C THR A 2 -36.18 20.95 -8.78
N VAL A 3 -35.15 21.32 -9.52
CA VAL A 3 -33.91 20.51 -9.67
C VAL A 3 -32.79 21.49 -9.40
N GLY A 4 -32.29 21.51 -8.18
CA GLY A 4 -31.28 22.50 -7.80
C GLY A 4 -30.57 22.23 -6.47
N HIS A 5 -30.51 20.96 -6.00
CA HIS A 5 -29.92 20.68 -4.68
C HIS A 5 -28.69 19.74 -4.72
N ASP A 6 -28.44 19.02 -5.82
CA ASP A 6 -27.37 17.99 -5.82
C ASP A 6 -25.96 18.50 -6.21
N ALA A 7 -25.86 19.64 -6.91
CA ALA A 7 -24.57 20.15 -7.39
C ALA A 7 -23.68 20.75 -6.28
N ASN A 8 -24.25 21.14 -5.15
CA ASN A 8 -23.51 21.77 -4.04
C ASN A 8 -23.02 20.74 -3.00
N GLU A 9 -23.65 19.59 -2.89
CA GLU A 9 -23.17 18.49 -2.05
C GLU A 9 -22.05 17.70 -2.73
N GLU A 10 -22.08 17.55 -4.06
CA GLU A 10 -20.97 16.93 -4.80
C GLU A 10 -19.70 17.81 -4.80
N LYS A 11 -19.82 19.14 -4.78
CA LYS A 11 -18.67 20.04 -4.61
C LYS A 11 -18.08 19.98 -3.21
N LYS A 12 -18.88 19.83 -2.17
CA LYS A 12 -18.42 19.68 -0.77
C LYS A 12 -17.73 18.36 -0.51
N ASN A 13 -18.12 17.28 -1.20
CA ASN A 13 -17.48 15.98 -1.12
C ASN A 13 -16.17 15.87 -1.94
N ARG A 14 -15.95 16.74 -2.92
CA ARG A 14 -14.69 16.81 -3.68
C ARG A 14 -13.57 17.60 -3.00
N GLU A 15 -13.87 18.41 -1.99
CA GLU A 15 -12.87 19.16 -1.23
C GLU A 15 -12.19 18.35 -0.10
N GLY A 16 -12.51 17.04 0.05
CA GLY A 16 -12.07 16.17 1.17
C GLY A 16 -10.80 15.36 0.95
N SER A 17 -10.13 15.36 -0.22
CA SER A 17 -9.21 14.23 -0.51
C SER A 17 -7.74 14.55 -0.77
N THR A 18 -7.29 15.80 -0.80
CA THR A 18 -5.84 16.10 -0.93
C THR A 18 -5.38 17.10 0.08
N LEU A 19 -4.58 16.65 1.04
CA LEU A 19 -3.83 17.58 1.90
C LEU A 19 -2.91 18.41 1.01
N SER A 20 -2.96 19.75 1.19
CA SER A 20 -2.09 20.65 0.45
C SER A 20 -0.61 20.36 0.74
N ALA A 21 0.29 20.71 -0.18
CA ALA A 21 1.74 20.61 0.05
C ALA A 21 2.18 21.22 1.40
N ARG A 22 1.46 22.27 1.84
CA ARG A 22 1.70 22.91 3.14
C ARG A 22 1.26 22.06 4.33
N ASP A 23 0.24 21.22 4.19
CA ASP A 23 -0.17 20.31 5.26
C ASP A 23 0.83 19.14 5.39
N ALA A 24 1.39 18.68 4.28
CA ALA A 24 2.47 17.69 4.29
C ALA A 24 3.74 18.25 4.98
N GLN A 25 4.11 19.52 4.68
CA GLN A 25 5.23 20.18 5.37
C GLN A 25 4.95 20.36 6.88
N LEU A 26 3.74 20.76 7.24
CA LEU A 26 3.34 20.89 8.63
C LEU A 26 3.40 19.57 9.37
N TRP A 27 2.93 18.48 8.73
CA TRP A 27 3.02 17.12 9.25
C TRP A 27 4.47 16.72 9.52
N GLU A 28 5.35 16.88 8.53
CA GLU A 28 6.78 16.54 8.64
C GLU A 28 7.44 17.26 9.83
N LEU A 29 7.20 18.56 9.99
CA LEU A 29 7.73 19.33 11.12
C LEU A 29 7.24 18.81 12.47
N LEU A 30 5.95 18.44 12.57
CA LEU A 30 5.38 17.90 13.79
C LEU A 30 5.99 16.52 14.13
N VAL A 31 6.14 15.66 13.12
CA VAL A 31 6.73 14.32 13.31
C VAL A 31 8.20 14.43 13.72
N GLN A 32 8.97 15.27 13.02
CA GLN A 32 10.38 15.48 13.34
C GLN A 32 10.55 16.01 14.77
N ALA A 33 9.76 16.99 15.19
CA ALA A 33 9.79 17.49 16.54
C ALA A 33 9.38 16.44 17.58
N HIS A 34 8.42 15.57 17.25
CA HIS A 34 8.01 14.45 18.09
C HIS A 34 9.15 13.45 18.30
N LEU A 35 9.84 13.05 17.23
CA LEU A 35 11.01 12.15 17.28
C LEU A 35 12.16 12.73 18.12
N GLU A 36 12.32 14.05 18.11
CA GLU A 36 13.32 14.77 18.92
C GLU A 36 12.82 15.11 20.33
N GLY A 37 11.61 14.71 20.72
CA GLY A 37 11.03 15.00 22.03
C GLY A 37 10.73 16.49 22.25
N ARG A 38 10.58 17.29 21.19
CA ARG A 38 10.34 18.73 21.24
C ARG A 38 8.88 19.11 20.98
N CYS A 39 8.46 20.24 21.53
CA CYS A 39 7.21 20.92 21.18
C CYS A 39 7.50 22.04 20.18
N LEU A 40 6.61 22.25 19.22
CA LEU A 40 6.71 23.35 18.26
C LEU A 40 5.75 24.47 18.59
N SER A 41 6.27 25.71 18.76
CA SER A 41 5.42 26.87 18.96
C SER A 41 4.66 27.22 17.68
N GLY A 42 3.45 27.78 17.81
CA GLY A 42 2.71 28.29 16.65
C GLY A 42 3.45 29.43 15.92
N GLU A 43 4.34 30.15 16.62
CA GLU A 43 5.21 31.16 16.03
C GLU A 43 6.30 30.54 15.15
N THR A 44 7.01 29.54 15.69
CA THR A 44 8.04 28.79 14.93
C THR A 44 7.44 28.18 13.65
N LEU A 45 6.28 27.53 13.77
CA LEU A 45 5.58 26.96 12.61
C LEU A 45 5.16 28.00 11.59
N ALA A 46 4.68 29.17 12.05
CA ALA A 46 4.29 30.28 11.17
C ALA A 46 5.48 30.81 10.38
N GLN A 47 6.63 31.00 11.03
CA GLN A 47 7.87 31.45 10.41
C GLN A 47 8.40 30.41 9.41
N THR A 48 8.53 29.14 9.81
CA THR A 48 9.08 28.06 8.97
C THR A 48 8.22 27.81 7.73
N LEU A 49 6.88 27.90 7.86
CA LEU A 49 5.95 27.63 6.76
C LEU A 49 5.54 28.89 5.97
N HIS A 50 6.14 30.03 6.31
CA HIS A 50 5.80 31.33 5.68
C HIS A 50 4.28 31.60 5.68
N MET A 51 3.65 31.46 6.85
CA MET A 51 2.21 31.70 7.03
C MET A 51 1.92 32.45 8.34
N THR A 52 0.67 32.89 8.52
CA THR A 52 0.25 33.52 9.77
C THR A 52 -0.02 32.49 10.86
N ARG A 53 0.12 32.87 12.14
CA ARG A 53 -0.24 32.02 13.30
C ARG A 53 -1.71 31.57 13.24
N ALA A 54 -2.61 32.44 12.76
CA ALA A 54 -4.02 32.11 12.57
C ALA A 54 -4.19 30.95 11.56
N ASN A 55 -3.44 30.95 10.45
CA ASN A 55 -3.46 29.88 9.48
C ASN A 55 -2.87 28.58 10.04
N VAL A 56 -1.79 28.64 10.84
CA VAL A 56 -1.27 27.46 11.54
C VAL A 56 -2.34 26.87 12.45
N CYS A 57 -2.99 27.71 13.28
CA CYS A 57 -4.06 27.26 14.18
C CYS A 57 -5.22 26.61 13.43
N LYS A 58 -5.69 27.22 12.32
CA LYS A 58 -6.74 26.64 11.46
C LYS A 58 -6.37 25.27 10.92
N ARG A 59 -5.12 25.09 10.45
CA ARG A 59 -4.62 23.81 9.95
C ARG A 59 -4.49 22.76 11.04
N MET A 60 -4.01 23.15 12.24
CA MET A 60 -3.96 22.24 13.39
C MET A 60 -5.36 21.76 13.78
N HIS A 61 -6.36 22.64 13.76
CA HIS A 61 -7.76 22.26 13.98
C HIS A 61 -8.27 21.29 12.91
N ALA A 62 -7.95 21.54 11.63
CA ALA A 62 -8.33 20.65 10.54
C ALA A 62 -7.70 19.25 10.67
N LEU A 63 -6.40 19.17 11.00
CA LEU A 63 -5.71 17.90 11.23
C LEU A 63 -6.30 17.14 12.43
N ARG A 64 -6.61 17.83 13.53
CA ARG A 64 -7.30 17.21 14.69
C ARG A 64 -8.68 16.68 14.33
N ALA A 65 -9.44 17.41 13.52
CA ALA A 65 -10.76 16.98 13.05
C ALA A 65 -10.67 15.72 12.15
N GLN A 66 -9.52 15.49 11.53
CA GLN A 66 -9.20 14.29 10.76
C GLN A 66 -8.65 13.15 11.63
N GLY A 67 -8.62 13.31 12.96
CA GLY A 67 -8.17 12.27 13.89
C GLY A 67 -6.67 12.29 14.22
N VAL A 68 -5.89 13.26 13.67
CA VAL A 68 -4.46 13.37 14.00
C VAL A 68 -4.30 13.71 15.50
N PRO A 69 -3.53 12.90 16.28
CA PRO A 69 -3.43 13.06 17.73
C PRO A 69 -2.48 14.18 18.13
N ILE A 70 -2.84 15.41 17.77
CA ILE A 70 -2.07 16.61 18.10
C ILE A 70 -2.51 17.15 19.46
N SER A 71 -1.60 17.23 20.42
CA SER A 71 -1.77 18.02 21.63
C SER A 71 -1.29 19.45 21.41
N GLY A 72 -1.92 20.38 22.10
CA GLY A 72 -1.49 21.77 22.13
C GLY A 72 -1.96 22.43 23.40
N LYS A 73 -1.05 23.02 24.14
CA LYS A 73 -1.35 23.85 25.32
C LYS A 73 -0.87 25.27 25.05
N THR A 74 -1.64 26.23 25.53
CA THR A 74 -1.26 27.66 25.50
C THR A 74 0.14 27.80 26.11
N HIS A 75 1.04 28.51 25.41
CA HIS A 75 2.44 28.70 25.76
C HIS A 75 3.36 27.49 25.74
N GLN A 76 2.88 26.25 25.48
CA GLN A 76 3.71 25.05 25.37
C GLN A 76 3.92 24.56 23.92
N GLY A 77 3.09 25.05 22.98
CA GLY A 77 3.17 24.65 21.58
C GLY A 77 2.38 23.39 21.25
N TYR A 78 2.70 22.80 20.10
CA TYR A 78 2.07 21.60 19.55
C TYR A 78 3.02 20.41 19.61
N THR A 79 2.50 19.24 19.91
CA THR A 79 3.19 17.95 19.91
C THR A 79 2.26 16.84 19.43
N LEU A 80 2.82 15.76 18.90
CA LEU A 80 2.09 14.54 18.58
C LEU A 80 2.10 13.61 19.80
N ASN A 81 1.00 12.88 20.00
CA ASN A 81 0.89 11.85 21.05
C ASN A 81 0.75 10.49 20.37
N SER A 82 1.75 9.65 20.51
CA SER A 82 1.71 8.29 19.97
C SER A 82 2.53 7.32 20.80
N ALA A 83 2.13 6.05 20.76
CA ALA A 83 2.88 4.92 21.30
C ALA A 83 3.78 4.25 20.25
N TYR A 84 3.82 4.73 19.02
CA TYR A 84 4.60 4.19 17.90
C TYR A 84 5.25 5.32 17.09
N ASP A 85 6.22 4.97 16.23
CA ASP A 85 6.83 5.90 15.30
C ASP A 85 5.81 6.39 14.25
N TYR A 86 5.92 7.66 13.88
CA TYR A 86 5.21 8.20 12.73
C TYR A 86 6.06 8.06 11.47
N LEU A 87 5.39 7.90 10.31
CA LEU A 87 6.07 7.99 9.03
C LEU A 87 6.59 9.41 8.80
N CYS A 88 7.87 9.52 8.45
CA CYS A 88 8.59 10.78 8.32
C CYS A 88 9.44 10.76 7.06
N ALA A 89 9.22 11.71 6.15
CA ALA A 89 9.90 11.72 4.86
C ALA A 89 11.42 11.93 4.98
N SER A 90 11.89 12.67 5.98
CA SER A 90 13.33 12.86 6.22
C SER A 90 13.98 11.57 6.72
N ASP A 91 13.34 10.84 7.63
CA ASP A 91 13.84 9.55 8.13
C ASP A 91 13.80 8.48 7.02
N LEU A 92 12.70 8.36 6.29
CA LEU A 92 12.58 7.50 5.12
C LEU A 92 13.69 7.75 4.10
N ARG A 93 13.93 9.03 3.76
CA ARG A 93 14.96 9.44 2.77
C ARG A 93 16.37 9.02 3.18
N ALA A 94 16.68 9.05 4.48
CA ALA A 94 17.97 8.61 4.99
C ALA A 94 18.24 7.11 4.76
N HIS A 95 17.19 6.31 4.56
CA HIS A 95 17.26 4.86 4.31
C HIS A 95 17.07 4.48 2.83
N LEU A 96 16.77 5.43 1.93
CA LEU A 96 16.68 5.13 0.50
C LEU A 96 18.06 4.93 -0.12
N HIS A 97 18.17 3.90 -0.98
CA HIS A 97 19.39 3.57 -1.69
C HIS A 97 19.11 2.87 -3.02
N GLY A 98 20.16 2.54 -3.80
CA GLY A 98 20.04 1.83 -5.07
C GLY A 98 19.13 2.57 -6.05
N ALA A 99 18.23 1.86 -6.71
CA ALA A 99 17.28 2.39 -7.67
C ALA A 99 16.34 3.46 -7.07
N ALA A 100 16.11 3.45 -5.75
CA ALA A 100 15.23 4.40 -5.08
C ALA A 100 15.94 5.67 -4.55
N SER A 101 17.27 5.80 -4.66
CA SER A 101 18.04 6.89 -4.04
C SER A 101 17.60 8.30 -4.44
N GLY A 102 17.05 8.46 -5.65
CA GLY A 102 16.54 9.74 -6.18
C GLY A 102 15.04 9.94 -6.05
N PHE A 103 14.32 9.06 -5.38
CA PHE A 103 12.86 9.13 -5.30
C PHE A 103 12.39 10.31 -4.44
N SER A 104 11.31 10.96 -4.87
CA SER A 104 10.66 12.02 -4.12
C SER A 104 9.61 11.43 -3.18
N LEU A 105 9.65 11.80 -1.90
CA LEU A 105 8.76 11.29 -0.87
C LEU A 105 7.78 12.34 -0.41
N GLN A 106 6.50 11.97 -0.32
CA GLN A 106 5.47 12.73 0.36
C GLN A 106 4.79 11.83 1.40
N VAL A 107 4.75 12.27 2.66
CA VAL A 107 4.05 11.59 3.74
C VAL A 107 2.84 12.42 4.15
N LEU A 108 1.68 11.76 4.18
CA LEU A 108 0.39 12.36 4.51
C LEU A 108 -0.12 11.78 5.85
N PRO A 109 -0.68 12.59 6.74
CA PRO A 109 -1.35 12.04 7.93
C PRO A 109 -2.57 11.21 7.56
N ARG A 110 -3.29 11.62 6.51
CA ARG A 110 -4.46 10.89 5.98
C ARG A 110 -4.70 11.23 4.52
N CYS A 111 -5.18 10.26 3.76
CA CYS A 111 -5.75 10.45 2.42
C CYS A 111 -6.86 9.42 2.17
N ASP A 112 -7.55 9.52 1.04
CA ASP A 112 -8.51 8.47 0.65
C ASP A 112 -7.77 7.19 0.27
N SER A 113 -6.80 7.31 -0.65
CA SER A 113 -5.93 6.23 -1.09
C SER A 113 -4.64 6.80 -1.66
N THR A 114 -3.49 6.27 -1.25
CA THR A 114 -2.18 6.65 -1.80
C THR A 114 -2.08 6.40 -3.31
N ASN A 115 -2.73 5.34 -3.82
CA ASN A 115 -2.84 5.09 -5.26
C ASN A 115 -3.63 6.20 -5.98
N ASN A 116 -4.74 6.67 -5.40
CA ASN A 116 -5.54 7.75 -6.01
C ASN A 116 -4.76 9.06 -6.07
N VAL A 117 -4.01 9.38 -5.00
CA VAL A 117 -3.14 10.57 -4.97
C VAL A 117 -2.10 10.51 -6.08
N LEU A 118 -1.43 9.36 -6.24
CA LEU A 118 -0.45 9.19 -7.32
C LEU A 118 -1.08 9.12 -8.71
N LYS A 119 -2.29 8.61 -8.84
CA LYS A 119 -3.00 8.59 -10.12
C LYS A 119 -3.30 10.00 -10.61
N GLU A 120 -3.76 10.87 -9.72
CA GLU A 120 -3.95 12.30 -10.02
C GLU A 120 -2.60 12.97 -10.34
N ALA A 121 -1.56 12.70 -9.55
CA ALA A 121 -0.22 13.21 -9.80
C ALA A 121 0.34 12.75 -11.15
N ALA A 122 0.16 11.48 -11.54
CA ALA A 122 0.60 10.93 -12.81
C ALA A 122 -0.06 11.63 -14.01
N HIS A 123 -1.37 11.89 -13.94
CA HIS A 123 -2.09 12.66 -14.96
C HIS A 123 -1.61 14.12 -15.05
N ASN A 124 -1.09 14.67 -13.94
CA ASN A 124 -0.50 16.01 -13.89
C ASN A 124 1.02 16.00 -14.20
N GLY A 125 1.56 14.91 -14.77
CA GLY A 125 2.94 14.83 -15.22
C GLY A 125 3.97 14.57 -14.13
N ALA A 126 3.58 14.05 -12.97
CA ALA A 126 4.54 13.69 -11.92
C ALA A 126 5.62 12.73 -12.47
N PRO A 127 6.90 12.90 -12.08
CA PRO A 127 8.01 12.10 -12.61
C PRO A 127 8.02 10.68 -12.05
N HIS A 128 8.79 9.80 -12.75
CA HIS A 128 9.22 8.52 -12.22
C HIS A 128 9.84 8.67 -10.82
N GLY A 129 9.56 7.75 -9.92
CA GLY A 129 10.08 7.78 -8.55
C GLY A 129 9.33 8.75 -7.62
N THR A 130 8.11 9.17 -7.98
CA THR A 130 7.24 9.87 -7.03
C THR A 130 6.59 8.86 -6.11
N VAL A 131 6.75 9.03 -4.79
CA VAL A 131 6.26 8.11 -3.75
C VAL A 131 5.37 8.86 -2.78
N VAL A 132 4.21 8.29 -2.48
CA VAL A 132 3.27 8.79 -1.47
C VAL A 132 3.06 7.74 -0.40
N LEU A 133 3.19 8.15 0.86
CA LEU A 133 2.84 7.36 2.03
C LEU A 133 1.71 8.05 2.81
N ALA A 134 0.95 7.26 3.56
CA ALA A 134 -0.06 7.80 4.48
C ALA A 134 -0.06 7.04 5.81
N GLU A 135 -0.36 7.75 6.91
CA GLU A 135 -0.60 7.12 8.22
C GLU A 135 -1.92 6.37 8.26
N GLU A 136 -2.92 6.86 7.51
CA GLU A 136 -4.27 6.30 7.44
C GLU A 136 -4.86 6.49 6.04
N GLN A 137 -5.67 5.54 5.58
CA GLN A 137 -6.47 5.70 4.38
C GLN A 137 -7.96 5.56 4.69
N GLY A 138 -8.77 6.53 4.24
CA GLY A 138 -10.22 6.53 4.44
C GLY A 138 -10.94 5.49 3.57
N THR A 139 -10.47 5.29 2.36
CA THR A 139 -11.00 4.35 1.37
C THR A 139 -9.87 3.55 0.72
N GLY A 140 -9.07 2.86 1.55
CA GLY A 140 -8.00 2.01 1.06
C GLY A 140 -8.54 1.01 0.01
N ARG A 141 -7.83 0.86 -1.11
CA ARG A 141 -8.29 0.10 -2.28
C ARG A 141 -7.57 -1.23 -2.41
N GLY A 142 -8.32 -2.23 -2.79
CA GLY A 142 -7.84 -3.53 -3.24
C GLY A 142 -8.32 -3.82 -4.66
N ARG A 143 -7.96 -4.99 -5.20
CA ARG A 143 -8.37 -5.45 -6.53
C ARG A 143 -9.89 -5.67 -6.58
N LEU A 144 -10.45 -5.53 -7.78
CA LEU A 144 -11.88 -5.78 -8.08
C LEU A 144 -12.84 -4.97 -7.18
N GLY A 145 -12.50 -3.71 -6.87
CA GLY A 145 -13.33 -2.82 -6.06
C GLY A 145 -13.40 -3.15 -4.57
N ARG A 146 -12.59 -4.10 -4.07
CA ARG A 146 -12.52 -4.41 -2.63
C ARG A 146 -11.84 -3.29 -1.88
N SER A 147 -12.19 -3.13 -0.61
CA SER A 147 -11.49 -2.23 0.30
C SER A 147 -10.29 -2.92 0.96
N PHE A 148 -9.28 -2.12 1.33
CA PHE A 148 -8.20 -2.51 2.22
C PHE A 148 -8.30 -1.67 3.49
N PHE A 149 -8.54 -2.30 4.62
CA PHE A 149 -8.65 -1.62 5.92
C PHE A 149 -7.29 -1.03 6.30
N SER A 150 -7.24 0.29 6.46
CA SER A 150 -5.99 1.05 6.55
C SER A 150 -5.99 2.01 7.76
N PRO A 151 -6.10 1.52 9.00
CA PRO A 151 -6.05 2.35 10.21
C PRO A 151 -4.63 2.87 10.47
N PRO A 152 -4.45 3.87 11.37
CA PRO A 152 -3.13 4.27 11.83
C PRO A 152 -2.30 3.07 12.35
N GLY A 153 -0.99 3.10 12.08
CA GLY A 153 -0.06 2.06 12.52
C GLY A 153 0.33 1.03 11.46
N GLY A 154 -0.29 1.04 10.28
CA GLY A 154 0.20 0.32 9.10
C GLY A 154 1.25 1.10 8.31
N VAL A 155 1.75 0.52 7.23
CA VAL A 155 2.49 1.19 6.17
C VAL A 155 1.65 1.12 4.90
N TYR A 156 1.22 2.28 4.42
CA TYR A 156 0.46 2.44 3.17
C TYR A 156 1.30 3.30 2.25
N VAL A 157 1.89 2.69 1.24
CA VAL A 157 2.81 3.34 0.32
C VAL A 157 2.44 3.03 -1.11
N SER A 158 2.54 4.03 -1.97
CA SER A 158 2.42 3.87 -3.42
C SER A 158 3.61 4.50 -4.13
N LEU A 159 4.10 3.84 -5.18
CA LEU A 159 5.20 4.27 -6.02
C LEU A 159 4.68 4.51 -7.43
N LEU A 160 4.97 5.68 -8.01
CA LEU A 160 4.75 5.97 -9.43
C LEU A 160 6.04 5.71 -10.19
N LEU A 161 5.99 4.72 -11.09
CA LEU A 161 7.10 4.33 -11.94
C LEU A 161 6.72 4.49 -13.41
N ARG A 162 7.72 4.67 -14.29
CA ARG A 162 7.54 4.73 -15.76
C ARG A 162 8.48 3.71 -16.42
N PRO A 163 8.19 2.40 -16.25
CA PRO A 163 9.06 1.35 -16.74
C PRO A 163 8.93 1.16 -18.24
N GLN A 164 10.05 0.84 -18.91
CA GLN A 164 10.10 0.52 -20.35
C GLN A 164 9.81 -0.98 -20.55
N ILE A 165 8.57 -1.38 -20.29
CA ILE A 165 8.10 -2.76 -20.45
C ILE A 165 6.78 -2.81 -21.24
N SER A 166 6.50 -3.95 -21.84
CA SER A 166 5.24 -4.15 -22.56
C SER A 166 4.04 -4.34 -21.61
N ALA A 167 2.84 -3.98 -22.07
CA ALA A 167 1.60 -4.11 -21.30
C ALA A 167 1.35 -5.55 -20.80
N GLN A 168 1.74 -6.55 -21.58
CA GLN A 168 1.61 -7.97 -21.22
C GLN A 168 2.43 -8.35 -19.96
N ARG A 169 3.45 -7.55 -19.64
CA ARG A 169 4.37 -7.81 -18.50
C ARG A 169 3.97 -7.10 -17.20
N ILE A 170 2.88 -6.30 -17.19
CA ILE A 170 2.43 -5.58 -15.98
C ILE A 170 2.12 -6.52 -14.83
N THR A 171 1.52 -7.69 -15.10
CA THR A 171 1.27 -8.70 -14.06
C THR A 171 2.56 -9.16 -13.39
N GLY A 172 3.66 -9.25 -14.15
CA GLY A 172 4.98 -9.55 -13.62
C GLY A 172 5.47 -8.55 -12.58
N ILE A 173 5.16 -7.25 -12.76
CA ILE A 173 5.47 -6.23 -11.74
C ILE A 173 4.76 -6.54 -10.41
N THR A 174 3.49 -6.93 -10.44
CA THR A 174 2.75 -7.29 -9.23
C THR A 174 3.39 -8.48 -8.50
N GLN A 175 3.80 -9.50 -9.24
CA GLN A 175 4.41 -10.70 -8.69
C GLN A 175 5.82 -10.44 -8.15
N ALA A 176 6.64 -9.69 -8.89
CA ALA A 176 7.96 -9.26 -8.45
C ALA A 176 7.87 -8.41 -7.17
N THR A 177 6.90 -7.47 -7.13
CA THR A 177 6.58 -6.68 -5.93
C THR A 177 6.19 -7.59 -4.76
N ALA A 178 5.40 -8.64 -5.00
CA ALA A 178 5.01 -9.57 -3.94
C ALA A 178 6.21 -10.34 -3.37
N VAL A 179 7.19 -10.71 -4.22
CA VAL A 179 8.44 -11.33 -3.76
C VAL A 179 9.26 -10.37 -2.93
N ALA A 180 9.51 -9.15 -3.43
CA ALA A 180 10.24 -8.11 -2.72
C ALA A 180 9.61 -7.82 -1.35
N ALA A 181 8.29 -7.60 -1.33
CA ALA A 181 7.55 -7.30 -0.11
C ALA A 181 7.54 -8.49 0.87
N ALA A 182 7.43 -9.72 0.38
CA ALA A 182 7.48 -10.92 1.23
C ALA A 182 8.85 -11.06 1.92
N GLN A 183 9.94 -10.80 1.20
CA GLN A 183 11.31 -10.83 1.75
C GLN A 183 11.49 -9.75 2.82
N VAL A 184 11.01 -8.53 2.57
CA VAL A 184 11.07 -7.43 3.53
C VAL A 184 10.25 -7.75 4.78
N VAL A 185 8.99 -8.16 4.63
CA VAL A 185 8.10 -8.50 5.75
C VAL A 185 8.69 -9.63 6.59
N GLU A 186 9.26 -10.66 5.97
CA GLU A 186 9.92 -11.77 6.66
C GLU A 186 11.16 -11.30 7.44
N ARG A 187 12.00 -10.45 6.83
CA ARG A 187 13.20 -9.88 7.45
C ARG A 187 12.88 -9.05 8.70
N PHE A 188 11.82 -8.24 8.65
CA PHE A 188 11.42 -7.38 9.77
C PHE A 188 10.56 -8.10 10.81
N GLY A 189 9.71 -9.01 10.37
CA GLY A 189 8.76 -9.74 11.23
C GLY A 189 9.30 -11.02 11.84
N GLY A 190 10.40 -11.57 11.30
CA GLY A 190 11.00 -12.83 11.76
C GLY A 190 10.12 -14.08 11.51
N ARG A 191 9.02 -13.95 10.78
CA ARG A 191 8.08 -15.03 10.49
C ARG A 191 8.00 -15.29 8.99
N LYS A 192 7.94 -16.58 8.59
CA LYS A 192 7.82 -17.00 7.19
C LYS A 192 6.62 -16.32 6.53
N THR A 193 6.88 -15.69 5.39
CA THR A 193 5.87 -14.97 4.60
C THR A 193 5.61 -15.72 3.30
N GLN A 194 4.35 -16.02 3.03
CA GLN A 194 3.87 -16.71 1.84
C GLN A 194 3.08 -15.74 0.95
N ILE A 195 2.97 -16.06 -0.33
CA ILE A 195 2.25 -15.27 -1.31
C ILE A 195 1.00 -16.03 -1.74
N LYS A 196 -0.17 -15.49 -1.43
CA LYS A 196 -1.43 -15.93 -2.03
C LYS A 196 -1.57 -15.25 -3.38
N TRP A 197 -1.56 -16.07 -4.42
CA TRP A 197 -1.66 -15.62 -5.81
C TRP A 197 -2.82 -14.63 -6.00
N VAL A 198 -2.59 -13.45 -6.55
CA VAL A 198 -1.39 -12.96 -7.22
C VAL A 198 -0.63 -11.92 -6.36
N ASN A 199 -1.25 -11.36 -5.31
CA ASN A 199 -0.90 -10.06 -4.74
C ASN A 199 -1.05 -9.93 -3.23
N ASP A 200 -1.41 -10.99 -2.51
CA ASP A 200 -1.64 -10.93 -1.07
C ASP A 200 -0.53 -11.66 -0.31
N LEU A 201 -0.02 -11.05 0.76
CA LEU A 201 0.98 -11.66 1.62
C LEU A 201 0.33 -12.24 2.87
N TYR A 202 0.75 -13.43 3.21
CA TYR A 202 0.25 -14.22 4.32
C TYR A 202 1.37 -14.56 5.29
N ILE A 203 1.09 -14.41 6.57
CA ILE A 203 1.84 -15.00 7.66
C ILE A 203 0.92 -16.03 8.27
N GLU A 204 1.36 -17.30 8.29
CA GLU A 204 0.50 -18.44 8.62
C GLU A 204 -0.74 -18.48 7.69
N GLU A 205 -1.95 -18.49 8.22
CA GLU A 205 -3.19 -18.58 7.46
C GLU A 205 -3.88 -17.21 7.29
N LYS A 206 -3.23 -16.10 7.69
CA LYS A 206 -3.84 -14.76 7.72
C LYS A 206 -3.07 -13.75 6.86
N LYS A 207 -3.82 -12.86 6.24
CA LYS A 207 -3.28 -11.79 5.38
C LYS A 207 -2.63 -10.69 6.22
N CYS A 208 -1.35 -10.40 5.97
CA CYS A 208 -0.61 -9.30 6.60
C CYS A 208 -0.39 -8.11 5.66
N ALA A 209 -0.44 -8.33 4.33
CA ALA A 209 -0.28 -7.24 3.36
C ALA A 209 -1.04 -7.52 2.05
N GLY A 210 -1.28 -6.47 1.28
CA GLY A 210 -1.87 -6.56 -0.05
C GLY A 210 -1.25 -5.56 -1.01
N ILE A 211 -1.16 -5.93 -2.28
CA ILE A 211 -0.56 -5.15 -3.35
C ILE A 211 -1.63 -4.81 -4.38
N LEU A 212 -1.63 -3.57 -4.87
CA LEU A 212 -2.49 -3.10 -5.95
C LEU A 212 -1.66 -2.38 -7.00
N THR A 213 -1.49 -3.00 -8.15
CA THR A 213 -0.82 -2.40 -9.31
C THR A 213 -1.88 -1.84 -10.26
N GLU A 214 -1.76 -0.57 -10.61
CA GLU A 214 -2.57 0.12 -11.62
C GLU A 214 -1.62 0.68 -12.69
N ALA A 215 -2.06 0.70 -13.96
CA ALA A 215 -1.24 1.21 -15.06
C ALA A 215 -2.05 2.15 -15.95
N GLY A 216 -1.40 3.18 -16.46
CA GLY A 216 -1.88 4.01 -17.55
C GLY A 216 -1.22 3.57 -18.84
N MET A 217 -2.01 3.57 -19.92
CA MET A 217 -1.54 3.21 -21.26
C MET A 217 -1.39 4.49 -22.07
N ASP A 218 -0.31 4.59 -22.80
CA ASP A 218 -0.16 5.60 -23.84
C ASP A 218 -1.00 5.19 -25.06
N VAL A 219 -1.96 6.02 -25.41
CA VAL A 219 -2.92 5.75 -26.49
C VAL A 219 -2.23 5.75 -27.86
N GLU A 220 -1.16 6.54 -28.04
CA GLU A 220 -0.48 6.67 -29.33
C GLU A 220 0.47 5.49 -29.59
N SER A 221 1.29 5.12 -28.61
CA SER A 221 2.25 4.02 -28.74
C SER A 221 1.69 2.64 -28.36
N GLY A 222 0.56 2.59 -27.63
CA GLY A 222 0.04 1.37 -27.03
C GLY A 222 0.92 0.80 -25.90
N GLY A 223 1.93 1.57 -25.49
CA GLY A 223 2.86 1.22 -24.40
C GLY A 223 2.33 1.55 -23.03
N VAL A 224 3.11 1.20 -22.01
CA VAL A 224 2.83 1.57 -20.61
C VAL A 224 3.38 2.97 -20.37
N GLU A 225 2.50 3.92 -20.08
CA GLU A 225 2.90 5.28 -19.76
C GLU A 225 3.42 5.38 -18.33
N TRP A 226 2.68 4.80 -17.39
CA TRP A 226 3.05 4.74 -15.97
C TRP A 226 2.46 3.52 -15.29
N VAL A 227 3.10 3.12 -14.21
CA VAL A 227 2.61 2.10 -13.28
C VAL A 227 2.60 2.68 -11.88
N ILE A 228 1.50 2.50 -11.15
CA ILE A 228 1.38 2.80 -9.74
C ILE A 228 1.33 1.49 -8.99
N ILE A 229 2.30 1.29 -8.09
CA ILE A 229 2.40 0.11 -7.24
C ILE A 229 2.04 0.54 -5.83
N GLY A 230 0.84 0.19 -5.38
CA GLY A 230 0.41 0.38 -4.00
C GLY A 230 0.62 -0.87 -3.17
N ILE A 231 1.15 -0.71 -1.97
CA ILE A 231 1.24 -1.76 -0.98
C ILE A 231 0.72 -1.26 0.38
N GLY A 232 -0.18 -2.04 0.98
CA GLY A 232 -0.63 -1.87 2.35
C GLY A 232 -0.10 -3.00 3.22
N VAL A 233 0.60 -2.67 4.29
CA VAL A 233 1.14 -3.63 5.26
C VAL A 233 0.54 -3.34 6.63
N ASN A 234 -0.06 -4.36 7.23
CA ASN A 234 -0.48 -4.32 8.63
C ASN A 234 0.76 -4.50 9.51
N CYS A 235 1.30 -3.41 10.06
CA CYS A 235 2.54 -3.50 10.84
C CYS A 235 2.29 -4.08 12.23
N PHE A 236 1.23 -3.63 12.91
CA PHE A 236 0.75 -4.18 14.19
C PHE A 236 -0.78 -4.09 14.25
N PRO A 237 -1.43 -4.87 15.11
CA PRO A 237 -2.89 -4.82 15.26
C PRO A 237 -3.35 -3.42 15.64
N PRO A 238 -4.44 -2.90 15.05
CA PRO A 238 -4.99 -1.61 15.45
C PRO A 238 -5.50 -1.65 16.88
N GLN A 239 -5.70 -0.48 17.48
CA GLN A 239 -6.28 -0.39 18.80
C GLN A 239 -7.65 -1.07 18.84
N GLY A 240 -7.82 -2.04 19.72
CA GLY A 240 -9.03 -2.87 19.79
C GLY A 240 -9.01 -4.10 18.87
N GLY A 241 -7.93 -4.35 18.13
CA GLY A 241 -7.79 -5.47 17.20
C GLY A 241 -8.39 -5.20 15.83
N PHE A 242 -8.31 -6.16 14.94
CA PHE A 242 -8.97 -6.08 13.63
C PHE A 242 -10.49 -6.22 13.81
N PRO A 243 -11.31 -5.38 13.15
CA PRO A 243 -12.77 -5.51 13.24
C PRO A 243 -13.27 -6.77 12.52
N ALA A 244 -14.39 -7.34 12.95
CA ALA A 244 -15.03 -8.44 12.23
C ALA A 244 -15.45 -8.02 10.81
N PRO A 245 -15.29 -8.89 9.78
CA PRO A 245 -14.77 -10.26 9.84
C PRO A 245 -13.23 -10.36 9.68
N LEU A 246 -12.50 -9.23 9.67
CA LEU A 246 -11.04 -9.21 9.43
C LEU A 246 -10.24 -9.85 10.57
N ASP A 247 -10.78 -9.89 11.79
CA ASP A 247 -10.18 -10.55 12.95
C ASP A 247 -9.83 -12.03 12.71
N GLN A 248 -10.61 -12.70 11.84
CA GLN A 248 -10.37 -14.09 11.45
C GLN A 248 -9.38 -14.25 10.31
N THR A 249 -9.20 -13.23 9.46
CA THR A 249 -8.51 -13.34 8.18
C THR A 249 -7.31 -12.43 8.02
N ALA A 250 -7.14 -11.45 8.91
CA ALA A 250 -6.02 -10.52 8.90
C ALA A 250 -5.08 -10.78 10.07
N THR A 251 -3.80 -10.48 9.84
CA THR A 251 -2.75 -10.45 10.87
C THR A 251 -1.81 -9.28 10.61
N ALA A 252 -0.84 -9.09 11.49
CA ALA A 252 0.17 -8.04 11.39
C ALA A 252 1.59 -8.61 11.41
N VAL A 253 2.56 -7.82 10.94
CA VAL A 253 3.99 -8.17 10.93
C VAL A 253 4.51 -8.33 12.36
N TRP A 254 4.12 -7.43 13.25
CA TRP A 254 4.48 -7.45 14.67
C TRP A 254 3.23 -7.58 15.53
N GLU A 255 3.38 -8.19 16.68
CA GLU A 255 2.28 -8.33 17.67
C GLU A 255 2.04 -7.03 18.45
N THR A 256 3.09 -6.25 18.64
CA THR A 256 3.07 -4.97 19.36
C THR A 256 3.76 -3.89 18.56
N PRO A 257 3.46 -2.59 18.80
CA PRO A 257 4.11 -1.49 18.13
C PRO A 257 5.64 -1.55 18.22
N GLN A 258 6.31 -1.32 17.09
CA GLN A 258 7.76 -1.25 16.95
C GLN A 258 8.12 0.10 16.33
N MET A 259 9.28 0.66 16.74
CA MET A 259 9.84 1.89 16.18
C MET A 259 10.63 1.62 14.88
N GLN A 260 10.04 0.86 13.94
CA GLN A 260 10.72 0.40 12.73
C GLN A 260 9.89 0.58 11.46
N ARG A 261 8.75 1.31 11.52
CA ARG A 261 7.87 1.48 10.36
C ARG A 261 8.55 2.26 9.23
N ASN A 262 9.34 3.30 9.55
CA ASN A 262 10.10 4.05 8.56
C ASN A 262 11.15 3.15 7.87
N ALA A 263 11.90 2.37 8.64
CA ALA A 263 12.88 1.44 8.08
C ALA A 263 12.22 0.35 7.22
N LEU A 264 11.09 -0.22 7.65
CA LEU A 264 10.31 -1.19 6.87
C LEU A 264 9.78 -0.56 5.58
N ALA A 265 9.22 0.65 5.65
CA ALA A 265 8.68 1.34 4.48
C ALA A 265 9.78 1.68 3.47
N ALA A 266 10.93 2.18 3.92
CA ALA A 266 12.07 2.45 3.06
C ALA A 266 12.62 1.17 2.42
N ALA A 267 12.70 0.07 3.16
CA ALA A 267 13.10 -1.23 2.63
C ALA A 267 12.13 -1.73 1.55
N LEU A 268 10.82 -1.57 1.73
CA LEU A 268 9.82 -1.89 0.69
C LEU A 268 10.05 -1.06 -0.57
N ILE A 269 10.25 0.25 -0.43
CA ILE A 269 10.50 1.15 -1.56
C ILE A 269 11.77 0.72 -2.32
N ASN A 270 12.87 0.47 -1.62
CA ASN A 270 14.14 0.05 -2.21
C ASN A 270 14.01 -1.27 -2.99
N GLU A 271 13.48 -2.31 -2.34
CA GLU A 271 13.37 -3.63 -2.96
C GLU A 271 12.38 -3.65 -4.15
N ILE A 272 11.26 -2.92 -4.05
CA ILE A 272 10.31 -2.79 -5.17
C ILE A 272 10.95 -2.06 -6.35
N ALA A 273 11.65 -0.94 -6.10
CA ALA A 273 12.34 -0.19 -7.15
C ALA A 273 13.41 -1.03 -7.84
N GLU A 274 14.18 -1.78 -7.07
CA GLU A 274 15.23 -2.67 -7.60
C GLU A 274 14.64 -3.82 -8.44
N GLN A 275 13.56 -4.46 -7.97
CA GLN A 275 12.89 -5.52 -8.73
C GLN A 275 12.32 -5.03 -10.06
N VAL A 276 11.73 -3.83 -10.08
CA VAL A 276 11.20 -3.24 -11.32
C VAL A 276 12.34 -2.89 -12.27
N LEU A 277 13.44 -2.34 -11.77
CA LEU A 277 14.63 -2.06 -12.59
C LEU A 277 15.21 -3.33 -13.20
N GLN A 278 15.30 -4.42 -12.45
CA GLN A 278 15.78 -5.72 -12.95
C GLN A 278 14.83 -6.31 -14.00
N LEU A 279 13.52 -6.18 -13.83
CA LEU A 279 12.53 -6.57 -14.83
C LEU A 279 12.73 -5.78 -16.14
N GLU A 280 12.94 -4.48 -16.04
CA GLU A 280 13.21 -3.61 -17.20
C GLU A 280 14.47 -4.04 -17.94
N GLN A 281 15.59 -4.21 -17.25
CA GLN A 281 16.88 -4.64 -17.79
C GLN A 281 16.81 -6.00 -18.49
N LYS A 282 15.91 -6.88 -18.06
CA LYS A 282 15.68 -8.21 -18.63
C LYS A 282 14.44 -8.30 -19.51
N ASN A 283 13.98 -7.16 -20.06
CA ASN A 283 12.79 -7.08 -20.94
C ASN A 283 11.54 -7.74 -20.33
N GLY A 284 11.36 -7.62 -19.01
CA GLY A 284 10.23 -8.18 -18.30
C GLY A 284 10.28 -9.70 -18.12
N SER A 285 11.47 -10.34 -18.18
CA SER A 285 11.58 -11.79 -17.95
C SER A 285 11.11 -12.18 -16.56
N TYR A 286 10.30 -13.22 -16.47
CA TYR A 286 9.83 -13.79 -15.21
C TYR A 286 10.94 -14.47 -14.40
N ASP A 287 12.08 -14.84 -15.03
CA ASP A 287 13.22 -15.50 -14.36
C ASP A 287 13.79 -14.68 -13.20
N VAL A 288 13.54 -13.34 -13.19
CA VAL A 288 13.99 -12.44 -12.13
C VAL A 288 13.45 -12.82 -10.75
N TYR A 289 12.20 -13.31 -10.69
CA TYR A 289 11.50 -13.53 -9.42
C TYR A 289 10.70 -14.84 -9.35
N LEU A 290 10.48 -15.53 -10.48
CA LEU A 290 9.48 -16.60 -10.57
C LEU A 290 9.79 -17.80 -9.68
N GLU A 291 11.06 -18.18 -9.54
CA GLU A 291 11.47 -19.29 -8.66
C GLU A 291 11.11 -18.99 -7.20
N GLU A 292 11.46 -17.80 -6.74
CA GLU A 292 11.15 -17.36 -5.37
C GLU A 292 9.65 -17.19 -5.16
N TYR A 293 8.92 -16.69 -6.16
CA TYR A 293 7.47 -16.61 -6.12
C TYR A 293 6.82 -17.98 -5.97
N ARG A 294 7.28 -18.99 -6.74
CA ARG A 294 6.83 -20.41 -6.62
C ARG A 294 7.11 -20.97 -5.24
N ARG A 295 8.31 -20.76 -4.73
CA ARG A 295 8.74 -21.24 -3.40
C ARG A 295 7.87 -20.66 -2.28
N ARG A 296 7.35 -19.45 -2.43
CA ARG A 296 6.49 -18.77 -1.47
C ARG A 296 5.00 -18.98 -1.71
N SER A 297 4.62 -19.77 -2.72
CA SER A 297 3.20 -19.95 -3.05
C SER A 297 2.41 -20.52 -1.87
N TYR A 298 1.36 -19.78 -1.45
CA TYR A 298 0.44 -20.20 -0.40
C TYR A 298 -0.56 -21.26 -0.88
N LEU A 299 -0.93 -21.23 -2.17
CA LEU A 299 -2.01 -22.03 -2.72
C LEU A 299 -1.57 -23.40 -3.25
N THR A 300 -0.29 -23.62 -3.54
CA THR A 300 0.21 -24.86 -4.15
C THR A 300 -0.14 -26.08 -3.30
N GLY A 301 -0.79 -27.05 -3.91
CA GLY A 301 -1.28 -28.28 -3.27
C GLY A 301 -2.63 -28.14 -2.56
N ARG A 302 -3.19 -26.93 -2.44
CA ARG A 302 -4.45 -26.70 -1.73
C ARG A 302 -5.66 -26.76 -2.64
N PRO A 303 -6.85 -27.16 -2.13
CA PRO A 303 -8.11 -26.98 -2.80
C PRO A 303 -8.43 -25.48 -2.93
N VAL A 304 -8.93 -25.09 -4.10
CA VAL A 304 -9.24 -23.69 -4.41
C VAL A 304 -10.57 -23.60 -5.14
N ARG A 305 -11.28 -22.49 -4.93
CA ARG A 305 -12.43 -22.11 -5.74
C ARG A 305 -12.04 -20.98 -6.68
N VAL A 306 -12.17 -21.24 -7.97
CA VAL A 306 -11.91 -20.25 -9.03
C VAL A 306 -13.20 -19.51 -9.32
N TYR A 307 -13.19 -18.18 -9.19
CA TYR A 307 -14.32 -17.31 -9.48
C TYR A 307 -14.17 -16.74 -10.89
N ALA A 308 -14.61 -17.52 -11.87
CA ALA A 308 -14.78 -17.13 -13.26
C ALA A 308 -16.27 -16.82 -13.54
N ALA A 309 -16.63 -16.63 -14.81
CA ALA A 309 -18.02 -16.47 -15.22
C ALA A 309 -18.91 -17.64 -14.73
N GLN A 310 -18.36 -18.86 -14.73
CA GLN A 310 -18.91 -20.03 -14.05
C GLN A 310 -17.87 -20.47 -13.00
N PRO A 311 -18.15 -20.28 -11.70
CA PRO A 311 -17.24 -20.69 -10.63
C PRO A 311 -17.07 -22.21 -10.58
N TYR A 312 -15.84 -22.70 -10.33
CA TYR A 312 -15.54 -24.12 -10.20
C TYR A 312 -14.50 -24.39 -9.12
N ASP A 313 -14.50 -25.62 -8.58
CA ASP A 313 -13.53 -26.07 -7.61
C ASP A 313 -12.39 -26.84 -8.31
N ALA A 314 -11.19 -26.72 -7.77
CA ALA A 314 -9.99 -27.34 -8.34
C ALA A 314 -8.88 -27.47 -7.28
N ILE A 315 -7.82 -28.19 -7.61
CA ILE A 315 -6.59 -28.23 -6.80
C ILE A 315 -5.54 -27.35 -7.48
N CYS A 316 -4.92 -26.45 -6.71
CA CYS A 316 -3.82 -25.63 -7.22
C CYS A 316 -2.57 -26.51 -7.41
N MET A 317 -2.06 -26.58 -8.63
CA MET A 317 -0.88 -27.35 -8.98
C MET A 317 0.41 -26.55 -8.91
N GLY A 318 0.33 -25.21 -8.86
CA GLY A 318 1.47 -24.31 -8.80
C GLY A 318 1.34 -23.12 -9.74
N ILE A 319 2.48 -22.57 -10.11
CA ILE A 319 2.61 -21.39 -10.98
C ILE A 319 3.36 -21.78 -12.24
N ASP A 320 2.82 -21.46 -13.42
CA ASP A 320 3.47 -21.73 -14.70
C ASP A 320 4.65 -20.77 -14.99
N GLU A 321 5.25 -20.91 -16.18
CA GLU A 321 6.39 -20.09 -16.64
C GLU A 321 6.04 -18.63 -16.92
N ASN A 322 4.75 -18.32 -17.06
CA ASN A 322 4.23 -16.98 -17.31
C ASN A 322 3.59 -16.35 -16.05
N GLY A 323 3.76 -16.99 -14.88
CA GLY A 323 3.21 -16.51 -13.62
C GLY A 323 1.70 -16.79 -13.44
N GLY A 324 1.08 -17.56 -14.35
CA GLY A 324 -0.31 -18.01 -14.24
C GLY A 324 -0.48 -19.07 -13.16
N LEU A 325 -1.64 -19.11 -12.50
CA LEU A 325 -1.98 -20.14 -11.52
C LEU A 325 -2.50 -21.39 -12.23
N VAL A 326 -1.79 -22.48 -12.16
CA VAL A 326 -2.20 -23.78 -12.72
C VAL A 326 -3.11 -24.49 -11.72
N VAL A 327 -4.31 -24.87 -12.17
CA VAL A 327 -5.28 -25.62 -11.37
C VAL A 327 -5.72 -26.88 -12.10
N ARG A 328 -5.98 -27.95 -11.35
CA ARG A 328 -6.52 -29.22 -11.87
C ARG A 328 -7.94 -29.39 -11.38
N CYS A 329 -8.89 -29.43 -12.32
CA CYS A 329 -10.29 -29.66 -12.06
C CYS A 329 -10.58 -31.12 -11.66
N GLU A 330 -11.74 -31.40 -11.10
CA GLU A 330 -12.16 -32.76 -10.69
C GLU A 330 -12.21 -33.76 -11.87
N ASN A 331 -12.51 -33.27 -13.08
CA ASN A 331 -12.49 -34.09 -14.31
C ASN A 331 -11.07 -34.41 -14.82
N GLY A 332 -10.00 -33.99 -14.09
CA GLY A 332 -8.61 -34.17 -14.47
C GLY A 332 -8.04 -33.13 -15.43
N GLU A 333 -8.86 -32.22 -15.96
CA GLU A 333 -8.43 -31.14 -16.84
C GLU A 333 -7.57 -30.12 -16.09
N SER A 334 -6.43 -29.71 -16.68
CA SER A 334 -5.60 -28.61 -16.16
C SER A 334 -5.94 -27.31 -16.85
N LYS A 335 -6.11 -26.24 -16.06
CA LYS A 335 -6.41 -24.88 -16.54
C LYS A 335 -5.40 -23.90 -15.95
N THR A 336 -5.03 -22.88 -16.72
CA THR A 336 -4.25 -21.74 -16.24
C THR A 336 -5.17 -20.55 -15.99
N VAL A 337 -5.13 -20.04 -14.78
CA VAL A 337 -5.85 -18.83 -14.34
C VAL A 337 -4.93 -17.64 -14.48
N ILE A 338 -5.36 -16.62 -15.24
CA ILE A 338 -4.60 -15.40 -15.53
C ILE A 338 -5.06 -14.27 -14.60
N ALA A 339 -4.13 -13.45 -14.11
CA ALA A 339 -4.46 -12.29 -13.27
C ALA A 339 -5.30 -11.27 -14.06
N GLY A 340 -6.37 -10.78 -13.43
CA GLY A 340 -7.30 -9.80 -14.01
C GLY A 340 -8.73 -10.30 -14.08
N ASP A 341 -8.93 -11.53 -14.51
CA ASP A 341 -10.28 -12.05 -14.82
C ASP A 341 -10.88 -12.92 -13.70
N VAL A 342 -10.10 -13.28 -12.68
CA VAL A 342 -10.51 -14.31 -11.70
C VAL A 342 -10.05 -13.98 -10.28
N SER A 343 -10.90 -14.29 -9.30
CA SER A 343 -10.57 -14.31 -7.87
C SER A 343 -10.47 -15.75 -7.39
N VAL A 344 -9.37 -16.10 -6.72
CA VAL A 344 -9.14 -17.45 -6.18
C VAL A 344 -9.20 -17.43 -4.65
N ARG A 345 -9.94 -18.37 -4.06
CA ARG A 345 -10.01 -18.56 -2.60
C ARG A 345 -9.88 -20.04 -2.27
N ALA A 346 -9.29 -20.34 -1.12
CA ALA A 346 -9.34 -21.70 -0.58
C ALA A 346 -10.80 -22.11 -0.37
N THR A 347 -11.13 -23.37 -0.66
CA THR A 347 -12.47 -23.94 -0.43
C THR A 347 -12.72 -24.11 1.07
N GLU A 348 -13.99 -23.99 1.49
CA GLU A 348 -14.38 -24.10 2.91
C GLU A 348 -14.40 -25.57 3.44
N ASN A 349 -13.99 -26.56 2.63
CA ASN A 349 -14.08 -27.98 3.01
C ASN A 349 -13.18 -28.38 4.21
N GLU A 350 -12.26 -27.55 4.67
CA GLU A 350 -11.50 -27.82 5.89
C GLU A 350 -12.28 -27.60 7.19
N LYS A 351 -13.42 -26.88 7.15
CA LYS A 351 -14.28 -26.64 8.33
C LYS A 351 -15.19 -27.83 8.70
N ALA A 352 -15.25 -28.84 7.89
CA ALA A 352 -16.15 -30.00 8.09
C ALA A 352 -15.47 -31.21 8.77
N GLN A 353 -14.14 -31.21 8.97
CA GLN A 353 -13.42 -32.33 9.60
C GLN A 353 -13.10 -32.11 11.09
N ASP A 354 -13.37 -30.88 11.62
CA ASP A 354 -13.19 -30.56 13.05
C ASP A 354 -14.53 -30.33 13.78
N ARG A 355 -15.60 -31.02 13.36
CA ARG A 355 -16.86 -31.11 14.12
C ARG A 355 -17.15 -32.52 14.59
#